data_3e0fdcd724801d8331ab70592ac5634a
#
_entry.id   3e0fdcd724801d8331ab70592ac5634a
#
_cell.length_a   1.000
_cell.length_b   1.000
_cell.length_c   1.000
_cell.angle_alpha   90.00
_cell.angle_beta   90.00
_cell.angle_gamma   90.00
#
_symmetry.space_group_name_H-M   'P 1'
#
loop_
_entity.id
_entity.type
_entity.pdbx_description
1 polymer ?
#
loop_
_entity_poly.entity_id
_entity_poly.type
_entity_poly.pdbx_seq_one_letter_code
_entity_poly.pdbx_strand_id
1 'polypeptide(L)'
;MIAQDIEKVLLSEEEIENRCVELAHQIEEDYKESGETPIVVGLLKGSVPFMAELIKRFEFPCEIDFMSVSSYDGTESIGDVRILKDMDLSCKNRSILVVEDIIDTGRTLVEVKKMFKNKGCLDVRCVTLLDKPSRRVCEIEADYVGF
;
A
#
# COMPACT_ATOMS: atom_id res chain seq x y z
N MET A 1 -20.07 12.67 -19.80
CA MET A 1 -19.60 11.46 -19.07
C MET A 1 -18.09 11.46 -18.99
N ILE A 2 -17.55 10.97 -17.92
CA ILE A 2 -16.09 10.94 -17.66
C ILE A 2 -15.31 10.30 -18.83
N ALA A 3 -15.87 9.28 -19.48
CA ALA A 3 -15.21 8.61 -20.60
C ALA A 3 -14.92 9.53 -21.80
N GLN A 4 -15.64 10.63 -21.93
CA GLN A 4 -15.44 11.58 -23.03
C GLN A 4 -14.26 12.52 -22.79
N ASP A 5 -13.82 12.61 -21.54
CA ASP A 5 -12.70 13.48 -21.13
C ASP A 5 -11.36 12.77 -21.16
N ILE A 6 -11.36 11.45 -21.50
CA ILE A 6 -10.15 10.63 -21.51
C ILE A 6 -9.47 10.74 -22.88
N GLU A 7 -8.27 11.28 -22.90
CA GLU A 7 -7.46 11.35 -24.11
C GLU A 7 -6.84 10.01 -24.48
N LYS A 8 -6.35 9.26 -23.47
CA LYS A 8 -5.67 7.99 -23.68
C LYS A 8 -5.79 7.09 -22.46
N VAL A 9 -6.02 5.81 -22.71
CA VAL A 9 -5.95 4.78 -21.67
C VAL A 9 -4.52 4.24 -21.62
N LEU A 10 -3.81 4.49 -20.51
CA LEU A 10 -2.44 3.99 -20.31
C LEU A 10 -2.41 2.54 -19.85
N LEU A 11 -3.33 2.19 -18.96
CA LEU A 11 -3.52 0.83 -18.45
C LEU A 11 -5.00 0.49 -18.52
N SER A 12 -5.32 -0.62 -19.14
CA SER A 12 -6.71 -1.09 -19.22
C SER A 12 -7.14 -1.73 -17.91
N GLU A 13 -8.46 -1.82 -17.72
CA GLU A 13 -9.04 -2.54 -16.59
C GLU A 13 -8.58 -4.01 -16.57
N GLU A 14 -8.53 -4.65 -17.72
CA GLU A 14 -8.07 -6.04 -17.87
C GLU A 14 -6.60 -6.20 -17.45
N GLU A 15 -5.74 -5.29 -17.88
CA GLU A 15 -4.32 -5.30 -17.49
C GLU A 15 -4.16 -5.18 -15.98
N ILE A 16 -4.94 -4.31 -15.35
CA ILE A 16 -4.92 -4.10 -13.89
C ILE A 16 -5.43 -5.35 -13.17
N GLU A 17 -6.53 -5.93 -13.62
CA GLU A 17 -7.08 -7.16 -13.04
C GLU A 17 -6.07 -8.32 -13.11
N ASN A 18 -5.46 -8.53 -14.27
CA ASN A 18 -4.48 -9.58 -14.46
C ASN A 18 -3.25 -9.37 -13.56
N ARG A 19 -2.80 -8.14 -13.43
CA ARG A 19 -1.68 -7.83 -12.56
C ARG A 19 -2.03 -8.04 -11.08
N CYS A 20 -3.26 -7.75 -10.67
CA CYS A 20 -3.74 -8.02 -9.31
C CYS A 20 -3.73 -9.52 -9.00
N VAL A 21 -4.08 -10.37 -9.97
CA VAL A 21 -3.99 -11.82 -9.81
C VAL A 21 -2.55 -12.26 -9.55
N GLU A 22 -1.60 -11.76 -10.34
CA GLU A 22 -0.18 -12.08 -10.19
C GLU A 22 0.35 -11.60 -8.83
N LEU A 23 0.03 -10.37 -8.43
CA LEU A 23 0.45 -9.80 -7.16
C LEU A 23 -0.12 -10.58 -5.98
N ALA A 24 -1.41 -10.92 -6.03
CA ALA A 24 -2.06 -11.69 -4.99
C ALA A 24 -1.38 -13.05 -4.78
N HIS A 25 -1.03 -13.72 -5.88
CA HIS A 25 -0.34 -15.00 -5.83
C HIS A 25 1.06 -14.87 -5.23
N GLN A 26 1.81 -13.86 -5.65
CA GLN A 26 3.16 -13.60 -5.15
C GLN A 26 3.14 -13.29 -3.65
N ILE A 27 2.22 -12.44 -3.21
CA ILE A 27 2.06 -12.07 -1.80
C ILE A 27 1.66 -13.29 -0.97
N GLU A 28 0.71 -14.07 -1.45
CA GLU A 28 0.24 -15.28 -0.79
C GLU A 28 1.36 -16.28 -0.56
N GLU A 29 2.19 -16.53 -1.57
CA GLU A 29 3.33 -17.44 -1.43
C GLU A 29 4.27 -17.01 -0.31
N ASP A 30 4.59 -15.72 -0.25
CA ASP A 30 5.50 -15.20 0.76
C ASP A 30 4.95 -15.34 2.18
N TYR A 31 3.67 -15.07 2.39
CA TYR A 31 3.05 -15.22 3.71
C TYR A 31 2.78 -16.66 4.09
N LYS A 32 2.50 -17.55 3.14
CA LYS A 32 2.39 -18.99 3.40
C LYS A 32 3.73 -19.55 3.86
N GLU A 33 4.81 -19.13 3.24
CA GLU A 33 6.16 -19.57 3.60
C GLU A 33 6.52 -19.14 5.03
N SER A 34 6.20 -17.90 5.40
CA SER A 34 6.45 -17.39 6.75
C SER A 34 5.49 -17.94 7.80
N GLY A 35 4.33 -18.43 7.39
CA GLY A 35 3.29 -18.90 8.32
C GLY A 35 2.54 -17.79 9.04
N GLU A 36 2.72 -16.54 8.63
CA GLU A 36 2.13 -15.38 9.29
C GLU A 36 0.77 -15.02 8.70
N THR A 37 -0.11 -14.50 9.55
CA THR A 37 -1.39 -13.90 9.14
C THR A 37 -1.25 -12.40 9.17
N PRO A 38 -1.05 -11.73 8.02
CA PRO A 38 -0.81 -10.29 8.01
C PRO A 38 -2.08 -9.49 8.24
N ILE A 39 -1.89 -8.26 8.72
CA ILE A 39 -2.91 -7.23 8.65
C ILE A 39 -2.66 -6.45 7.35
N VAL A 40 -3.62 -6.47 6.45
CA VAL A 40 -3.57 -5.71 5.20
C VAL A 40 -4.15 -4.34 5.46
N VAL A 41 -3.32 -3.31 5.38
CA VAL A 41 -3.69 -1.94 5.74
C VAL A 41 -3.73 -1.06 4.50
N GLY A 42 -4.93 -0.62 4.13
CA GLY A 42 -5.11 0.34 3.06
C GLY A 42 -4.92 1.77 3.54
N LEU A 43 -4.12 2.54 2.83
CA LEU A 43 -3.98 3.97 3.08
C LEU A 43 -5.09 4.72 2.34
N LEU A 44 -6.03 5.25 3.12
CA LEU A 44 -7.19 5.97 2.60
C LEU A 44 -6.79 7.30 1.96
N LYS A 45 -7.49 7.76 0.96
CA LYS A 45 -8.63 7.10 0.30
C LYS A 45 -8.22 6.41 -1.00
N GLY A 46 -7.11 6.82 -1.61
CA GLY A 46 -6.66 6.42 -2.94
C GLY A 46 -6.46 4.91 -3.12
N SER A 47 -6.07 4.22 -2.05
CA SER A 47 -5.81 2.78 -2.11
C SER A 47 -7.06 1.91 -2.22
N VAL A 48 -8.25 2.46 -1.94
CA VAL A 48 -9.48 1.66 -1.83
C VAL A 48 -9.78 0.80 -3.07
N PRO A 49 -9.78 1.34 -4.30
CA PRO A 49 -10.06 0.52 -5.47
C PRO A 49 -9.06 -0.61 -5.68
N PHE A 50 -7.78 -0.31 -5.55
CA PHE A 50 -6.72 -1.30 -5.71
C PHE A 50 -6.79 -2.37 -4.62
N MET A 51 -6.98 -1.96 -3.37
CA MET A 51 -7.09 -2.89 -2.25
C MET A 51 -8.26 -3.85 -2.44
N ALA A 52 -9.42 -3.36 -2.88
CA ALA A 52 -10.58 -4.18 -3.16
C ALA A 52 -10.30 -5.24 -4.26
N GLU A 53 -9.63 -4.82 -5.33
CA GLU A 53 -9.24 -5.74 -6.40
C GLU A 53 -8.23 -6.79 -5.94
N LEU A 54 -7.33 -6.41 -5.07
CA LEU A 54 -6.26 -7.29 -4.59
C LEU A 54 -6.76 -8.31 -3.57
N ILE A 55 -7.45 -7.86 -2.53
CA ILE A 55 -7.83 -8.73 -1.40
C ILE A 55 -8.86 -9.79 -1.77
N LYS A 56 -9.75 -9.52 -2.72
CA LYS A 56 -10.73 -10.51 -3.17
C LYS A 56 -10.08 -11.72 -3.84
N ARG A 57 -8.81 -11.61 -4.21
CA ARG A 57 -8.05 -12.69 -4.86
C ARG A 57 -7.16 -13.46 -3.90
N PHE A 58 -7.06 -13.03 -2.65
CA PHE A 58 -6.29 -13.75 -1.63
C PHE A 58 -7.00 -15.03 -1.21
N GLU A 59 -6.25 -16.12 -1.19
CA GLU A 59 -6.72 -17.42 -0.73
C GLU A 59 -6.01 -17.85 0.55
N PHE A 60 -5.53 -16.91 1.33
CA PHE A 60 -4.85 -17.13 2.60
C PHE A 60 -5.45 -16.25 3.70
N PRO A 61 -5.30 -16.63 4.98
CA PRO A 61 -5.87 -15.87 6.07
C PRO A 61 -5.16 -14.51 6.22
N CYS A 62 -5.94 -13.45 6.29
CA CYS A 62 -5.48 -12.10 6.58
C CYS A 62 -6.57 -11.32 7.29
N GLU A 63 -6.17 -10.27 7.98
CA GLU A 63 -7.09 -9.29 8.53
C GLU A 63 -6.98 -8.00 7.70
N ILE A 64 -8.01 -7.19 7.72
CA ILE A 64 -8.09 -5.95 6.93
C ILE A 64 -8.29 -4.78 7.86
N ASP A 65 -7.56 -3.71 7.60
CA ASP A 65 -7.74 -2.44 8.31
C ASP A 65 -7.39 -1.27 7.39
N PHE A 66 -7.67 -0.07 7.86
CA PHE A 66 -7.44 1.15 7.12
C PHE A 66 -6.80 2.20 8.00
N MET A 67 -5.97 3.04 7.38
CA MET A 67 -5.42 4.22 7.99
C MET A 67 -5.60 5.41 7.07
N SER A 68 -5.72 6.58 7.64
CA SER A 68 -5.64 7.82 6.88
C SER A 68 -4.48 8.65 7.41
N VAL A 69 -3.59 9.01 6.51
CA VAL A 69 -2.43 9.85 6.82
C VAL A 69 -2.40 11.01 5.84
N SER A 70 -1.91 12.14 6.30
CA SER A 70 -1.64 13.28 5.43
C SER A 70 -0.16 13.61 5.47
N SER A 71 0.43 13.86 4.30
CA SER A 71 1.75 14.45 4.25
C SER A 71 1.64 15.94 4.52
N TYR A 72 2.55 16.48 5.31
CA TYR A 72 2.68 17.90 5.46
C TYR A 72 3.29 18.49 4.18
N ASP A 73 2.47 19.08 3.34
CA ASP A 73 2.94 19.86 2.18
C ASP A 73 3.44 21.23 2.63
N GLY A 74 3.51 21.42 3.90
CA GLY A 74 3.91 22.71 4.38
C GLY A 74 5.42 22.85 4.40
N THR A 75 5.81 23.86 4.23
CA THR A 75 7.00 24.62 4.23
C THR A 75 8.03 24.26 5.34
N GLU A 76 7.69 23.61 6.43
CA GLU A 76 8.61 23.47 7.57
C GLU A 76 8.88 22.03 8.04
N SER A 77 8.05 21.08 7.71
CA SER A 77 8.26 19.67 8.08
C SER A 77 8.15 18.78 6.86
N ILE A 78 9.15 18.87 6.03
CA ILE A 78 9.30 18.00 4.88
C ILE A 78 9.49 16.58 5.39
N GLY A 79 8.48 15.73 5.13
CA GLY A 79 8.53 14.33 5.49
C GLY A 79 7.71 13.90 6.70
N ASP A 80 7.12 14.84 7.44
CA ASP A 80 6.24 14.48 8.54
C ASP A 80 4.89 14.01 8.01
N VAL A 81 4.44 12.88 8.55
CA VAL A 81 3.15 12.31 8.26
C VAL A 81 2.27 12.43 9.50
N ARG A 82 1.09 12.98 9.31
CA ARG A 82 0.11 13.13 10.35
C ARG A 82 -0.94 12.03 10.23
N ILE A 83 -1.21 11.33 11.32
CA ILE A 83 -2.29 10.34 11.37
C ILE A 83 -3.61 11.07 11.54
N LEU A 84 -4.50 10.94 10.54
CA LEU A 84 -5.87 11.45 10.60
C LEU A 84 -6.84 10.40 11.12
N LYS A 85 -6.62 9.13 10.77
CA LYS A 85 -7.33 7.98 11.29
C LYS A 85 -6.33 6.86 11.51
N ASP A 86 -6.26 6.36 12.73
CA ASP A 86 -5.42 5.21 13.07
C ASP A 86 -6.17 3.90 12.83
N MET A 87 -5.43 2.80 12.86
CA MET A 87 -5.96 1.44 12.77
C MET A 87 -6.85 1.12 13.96
N ASP A 88 -7.85 0.28 13.72
CA ASP A 88 -8.68 -0.28 14.79
C ASP A 88 -7.99 -1.47 15.47
N LEU A 89 -7.26 -2.27 14.67
CA LEU A 89 -6.54 -3.45 15.16
C LEU A 89 -5.19 -3.08 15.79
N SER A 90 -4.78 -3.83 16.79
CA SER A 90 -3.42 -3.72 17.31
C SER A 90 -2.45 -4.39 16.35
N CYS A 91 -1.39 -3.67 15.99
CA CYS A 91 -0.36 -4.19 15.10
C CYS A 91 0.87 -4.76 15.83
N LYS A 92 0.85 -4.74 17.15
CA LYS A 92 2.00 -5.22 17.95
C LYS A 92 2.27 -6.70 17.67
N ASN A 93 3.53 -7.02 17.32
CA ASN A 93 3.99 -8.35 16.96
C ASN A 93 3.24 -8.95 15.76
N ARG A 94 2.66 -8.11 14.91
CA ARG A 94 1.96 -8.54 13.71
C ARG A 94 2.74 -8.14 12.45
N SER A 95 2.60 -8.93 11.40
CA SER A 95 3.07 -8.57 10.06
C SER A 95 2.07 -7.64 9.41
N ILE A 96 2.56 -6.57 8.79
CA ILE A 96 1.74 -5.56 8.13
C ILE A 96 2.04 -5.56 6.64
N LEU A 97 0.98 -5.56 5.84
CA LEU A 97 1.07 -5.30 4.41
C LEU A 97 0.35 -3.98 4.12
N VAL A 98 1.12 -2.95 3.84
CA VAL A 98 0.60 -1.63 3.47
C VAL A 98 0.20 -1.66 1.99
N VAL A 99 -0.99 -1.19 1.70
CA VAL A 99 -1.51 -1.08 0.32
C VAL A 99 -1.58 0.38 -0.08
N GLU A 100 -0.86 0.72 -1.14
CA GLU A 100 -0.79 2.05 -1.74
C GLU A 100 -1.25 2.02 -3.19
N ASP A 101 -1.88 3.09 -3.65
CA ASP A 101 -2.23 3.24 -5.06
C ASP A 101 -1.00 3.62 -5.89
N ILE A 102 -0.20 4.53 -5.39
CA ILE A 102 1.00 5.03 -6.07
C ILE A 102 2.08 5.41 -5.08
N ILE A 103 3.32 5.07 -5.39
CA ILE A 103 4.49 5.59 -4.69
C ILE A 103 5.15 6.63 -5.60
N ASP A 104 5.16 7.86 -5.16
CA ASP A 104 5.74 9.00 -5.87
C ASP A 104 7.09 9.37 -5.25
N THR A 105 7.13 10.32 -4.32
CA THR A 105 8.37 10.74 -3.65
C THR A 105 8.91 9.70 -2.67
N GLY A 106 8.06 8.83 -2.15
CA GLY A 106 8.40 7.82 -1.16
C GLY A 106 8.35 8.31 0.29
N ARG A 107 8.14 9.59 0.52
CA ARG A 107 8.11 10.17 1.88
C ARG A 107 7.03 9.56 2.76
N THR A 108 5.82 9.42 2.24
CA THR A 108 4.71 8.84 2.98
C THR A 108 5.05 7.42 3.43
N LEU A 109 5.56 6.60 2.52
CA LEU A 109 5.89 5.21 2.83
C LEU A 109 7.00 5.10 3.88
N VAL A 110 8.03 5.94 3.78
CA VAL A 110 9.11 5.98 4.78
C VAL A 110 8.55 6.25 6.17
N GLU A 111 7.72 7.28 6.30
CA GLU A 111 7.15 7.67 7.60
C GLU A 111 6.16 6.63 8.12
N VAL A 112 5.35 6.04 7.25
CA VAL A 112 4.42 4.98 7.62
C VAL A 112 5.18 3.75 8.13
N LYS A 113 6.25 3.35 7.46
CA LYS A 113 7.08 2.23 7.93
C LYS A 113 7.70 2.51 9.30
N LYS A 114 8.21 3.71 9.51
CA LYS A 114 8.75 4.11 10.83
C LYS A 114 7.66 4.05 11.91
N MET A 115 6.48 4.53 11.61
CA MET A 115 5.36 4.52 12.53
C MET A 115 4.98 3.10 12.95
N PHE A 116 4.86 2.18 12.01
CA PHE A 116 4.57 0.78 12.32
C PHE A 116 5.67 0.14 13.15
N LYS A 117 6.92 0.42 12.81
CA LYS A 117 8.06 -0.05 13.59
C LYS A 117 8.00 0.43 15.04
N ASN A 118 7.67 1.71 15.24
CA ASN A 118 7.52 2.28 16.57
C ASN A 118 6.34 1.68 17.35
N LYS A 119 5.33 1.20 16.67
CA LYS A 119 4.18 0.49 17.27
C LYS A 119 4.52 -0.96 17.63
N GLY A 120 5.69 -1.43 17.32
CA GLY A 120 6.14 -2.78 17.65
C GLY A 120 5.67 -3.87 16.68
N CYS A 121 5.42 -3.51 15.43
CA CYS A 121 5.09 -4.48 14.40
C CYS A 121 6.27 -5.41 14.13
N LEU A 122 5.97 -6.65 13.77
CA LEU A 122 6.98 -7.67 13.49
C LEU A 122 7.68 -7.40 12.16
N ASP A 123 6.91 -7.07 11.14
CA ASP A 123 7.38 -6.85 9.77
C ASP A 123 6.43 -5.92 9.04
N VAL A 124 6.96 -5.09 8.15
CA VAL A 124 6.16 -4.16 7.34
C VAL A 124 6.56 -4.30 5.89
N ARG A 125 5.65 -4.76 5.06
CA ARG A 125 5.80 -4.81 3.61
C ARG A 125 4.83 -3.84 2.95
N CYS A 126 5.11 -3.46 1.73
CA CYS A 126 4.25 -2.58 0.93
C CYS A 126 4.01 -3.15 -0.45
N VAL A 127 2.76 -3.10 -0.87
CA VAL A 127 2.35 -3.33 -2.25
C VAL A 127 1.79 -2.03 -2.82
N THR A 128 2.23 -1.67 -4.01
CA THR A 128 1.70 -0.50 -4.73
C THR A 128 1.23 -0.90 -6.12
N LEU A 129 0.16 -0.29 -6.58
CA LEU A 129 -0.29 -0.50 -7.96
C LEU A 129 0.64 0.20 -8.95
N LEU A 130 0.97 1.45 -8.68
CA LEU A 130 1.82 2.28 -9.54
C LEU A 130 3.06 2.72 -8.79
N ASP A 131 4.19 2.72 -9.49
CA ASP A 131 5.46 3.20 -8.95
C ASP A 131 6.06 4.23 -9.89
N LYS A 132 6.54 5.34 -9.30
CA LYS A 132 7.26 6.40 -10.03
C LYS A 132 8.66 6.57 -9.45
N PRO A 133 9.61 5.69 -9.75
CA PRO A 133 10.96 5.75 -9.16
C PRO A 133 11.69 7.07 -9.45
N SER A 134 11.42 7.69 -10.60
CA SER A 134 12.04 8.96 -10.98
C SER A 134 11.65 10.13 -10.07
N ARG A 135 10.58 9.99 -9.30
CA ARG A 135 10.10 11.02 -8.39
C ARG A 135 10.62 10.86 -6.97
N ARG A 136 11.36 9.81 -6.69
CA ARG A 136 11.89 9.54 -5.35
C ARG A 136 12.75 10.68 -4.84
N VAL A 137 12.55 11.05 -3.58
CA VAL A 137 13.39 12.00 -2.83
C VAL A 137 14.05 11.32 -1.63
N CYS A 138 13.75 10.05 -1.40
CA CYS A 138 14.36 9.23 -0.36
C CYS A 138 14.52 7.79 -0.88
N GLU A 139 15.41 7.04 -0.25
CA GLU A 139 15.65 5.64 -0.63
C GLU A 139 14.57 4.75 -0.02
N ILE A 140 13.60 4.39 -0.83
CA ILE A 140 12.56 3.45 -0.45
C ILE A 140 11.99 2.78 -1.70
N GLU A 141 11.65 1.53 -1.56
CA GLU A 141 10.98 0.76 -2.59
C GLU A 141 9.83 -0.04 -2.00
N ALA A 142 8.85 -0.35 -2.80
CA ALA A 142 7.80 -1.28 -2.43
C ALA A 142 8.33 -2.70 -2.57
N ASP A 143 7.79 -3.61 -1.77
CA ASP A 143 8.11 -5.04 -1.86
C ASP A 143 7.43 -5.68 -3.06
N TYR A 144 6.26 -5.17 -3.43
CA TYR A 144 5.48 -5.64 -4.58
C TYR A 144 5.01 -4.44 -5.39
N VAL A 145 5.24 -4.49 -6.69
CA VAL A 145 4.91 -3.39 -7.61
C VAL A 145 4.04 -3.90 -8.75
N GLY A 146 2.92 -3.24 -8.98
CA GLY A 146 2.05 -3.52 -10.12
C GLY A 146 2.69 -3.05 -11.44
N PHE A 147 2.88 -1.75 -11.57
CA PHE A 147 3.40 -1.14 -12.80
C PHE A 147 4.41 -0.03 -12.55
#